data_5c022bd2685c0dbdfa432a1c5df85db1
#
_entry.id   5c022bd2685c0dbdfa432a1c5df85db1
#
_cell.length_a   1.000
_cell.length_b   1.000
_cell.length_c   1.000
_cell.angle_alpha   90.00
_cell.angle_beta   90.00
_cell.angle_gamma   90.00
#
_symmetry.space_group_name_H-M   'P 1'
#
loop_
_entity.id
_entity.type
_entity.pdbx_description
1 polymer ?
#
loop_
_entity_poly.entity_id
_entity_poly.type
_entity_poly.pdbx_seq_one_letter_code
_entity_poly.pdbx_strand_id
1 'polypeptide(L)'
;TYIQNLVYHERLSQMEEVTHQMFHSLEDVIDNHWDEVDVQCNYLYNTPLETDTDLYRYLKKLSELSNYHEKQIELIAVDAAGRYYTEYGRTGLLREMNYLENAPQRVSYVSNSLTVDDSRMVFLEQLSTPITLQSGEKEITLRYFGIAQSMTQLNDYFRCDAYENNNSVYVLDNNGFKLFNANDTELLKGHNVYTVLSQMSYLHGSSFAVAKERLARTGSCYSNAVLDGTEYYYALKQMENAQWTLAFLVPAEYVAVNTQKLVNIVMAVIVGFATV
;
A
#
# COMPACT_ATOMS: atom_id res chain seq x y z
N THR A 1 4.16 17.89 -32.53
CA THR A 1 3.42 19.13 -32.82
C THR A 1 2.81 19.72 -31.57
N TYR A 2 2.46 21.03 -31.58
CA TYR A 2 1.87 21.74 -30.41
C TYR A 2 0.62 21.03 -29.89
N ILE A 3 -0.26 20.56 -30.77
CA ILE A 3 -1.51 19.83 -30.38
C ILE A 3 -1.19 18.52 -29.66
N GLN A 4 -0.20 17.75 -30.11
CA GLN A 4 0.18 16.50 -29.47
C GLN A 4 0.71 16.74 -28.05
N ASN A 5 1.50 17.80 -27.85
CA ASN A 5 1.98 18.17 -26.53
C ASN A 5 0.84 18.63 -25.61
N LEU A 6 -0.12 19.38 -26.14
CA LEU A 6 -1.29 19.81 -25.38
C LEU A 6 -2.12 18.62 -24.91
N VAL A 7 -2.44 17.69 -25.80
CA VAL A 7 -3.18 16.46 -25.50
C VAL A 7 -2.42 15.60 -24.48
N TYR A 8 -1.10 15.50 -24.62
CA TYR A 8 -0.26 14.77 -23.66
C TYR A 8 -0.34 15.36 -22.24
N HIS A 9 -0.17 16.68 -22.12
CA HIS A 9 -0.25 17.35 -20.82
C HIS A 9 -1.64 17.26 -20.19
N GLU A 10 -2.70 17.35 -21.00
CA GLU A 10 -4.07 17.21 -20.51
C GLU A 10 -4.33 15.80 -19.96
N ARG A 11 -3.88 14.75 -20.66
CA ARG A 11 -4.00 13.36 -20.18
C ARG A 11 -3.22 13.10 -18.91
N LEU A 12 -2.00 13.64 -18.80
CA LEU A 12 -1.23 13.54 -17.57
C LEU A 12 -1.93 14.25 -16.41
N SER A 13 -2.47 15.44 -16.64
CA SER A 13 -3.19 16.19 -15.60
C SER A 13 -4.45 15.45 -15.12
N GLN A 14 -5.21 14.84 -16.02
CA GLN A 14 -6.37 14.02 -15.65
C GLN A 14 -5.98 12.78 -14.85
N MET A 15 -4.91 12.10 -15.25
CA MET A 15 -4.40 10.96 -14.52
C MET A 15 -3.89 11.38 -13.14
N GLU A 16 -3.22 12.53 -13.04
CA GLU A 16 -2.75 13.10 -11.79
C GLU A 16 -3.91 13.34 -10.82
N GLU A 17 -5.02 13.90 -11.29
CA GLU A 17 -6.21 14.14 -10.47
C GLU A 17 -6.82 12.84 -9.96
N VAL A 18 -7.03 11.84 -10.83
CA VAL A 18 -7.57 10.53 -10.46
C VAL A 18 -6.67 9.82 -9.45
N THR A 19 -5.38 9.77 -9.72
CA THR A 19 -4.43 9.08 -8.84
C THR A 19 -4.18 9.82 -7.55
N HIS A 20 -4.27 11.15 -7.53
CA HIS A 20 -4.17 11.94 -6.31
C HIS A 20 -5.28 11.57 -5.30
N GLN A 21 -6.53 11.49 -5.76
CA GLN A 21 -7.65 11.08 -4.90
C GLN A 21 -7.47 9.67 -4.35
N MET A 22 -7.07 8.72 -5.21
CA MET A 22 -6.80 7.35 -4.81
C MET A 22 -5.66 7.29 -3.78
N PHE A 23 -4.54 7.96 -4.05
CA PHE A 23 -3.39 7.94 -3.15
C PHE A 23 -3.71 8.58 -1.80
N HIS A 24 -4.48 9.67 -1.78
CA HIS A 24 -4.91 10.30 -0.52
C HIS A 24 -5.79 9.37 0.31
N SER A 25 -6.76 8.69 -0.33
CA SER A 25 -7.59 7.70 0.36
C SER A 25 -6.77 6.56 0.97
N LEU A 26 -5.70 6.14 0.30
CA LEU A 26 -4.79 5.10 0.81
C LEU A 26 -3.91 5.61 1.96
N GLU A 27 -3.43 6.84 1.87
CA GLU A 27 -2.70 7.49 2.97
C GLU A 27 -3.57 7.54 4.22
N ASP A 28 -4.84 7.95 4.10
CA ASP A 28 -5.80 7.97 5.22
C ASP A 28 -6.00 6.58 5.83
N VAL A 29 -6.08 5.53 5.02
CA VAL A 29 -6.19 4.14 5.51
C VAL A 29 -4.94 3.74 6.30
N ILE A 30 -3.75 4.05 5.80
CA ILE A 30 -2.48 3.75 6.46
C ILE A 30 -2.36 4.53 7.78
N ASP A 31 -2.70 5.82 7.78
CA ASP A 31 -2.65 6.65 8.97
C ASP A 31 -3.63 6.16 10.05
N ASN A 32 -4.85 5.77 9.66
CA ASN A 32 -5.81 5.16 10.57
C ASN A 32 -5.29 3.86 11.20
N HIS A 33 -4.52 3.06 10.47
CA HIS A 33 -3.89 1.85 11.03
C HIS A 33 -2.80 2.19 12.04
N TRP A 34 -2.01 3.24 11.79
CA TRP A 34 -1.01 3.71 12.74
C TRP A 34 -1.64 4.30 14.01
N ASP A 35 -2.72 5.08 13.88
CA ASP A 35 -3.48 5.58 15.02
C ASP A 35 -4.03 4.42 15.87
N GLU A 36 -4.50 3.35 15.22
CA GLU A 36 -4.96 2.14 15.91
C GLU A 36 -3.81 1.46 16.66
N VAL A 37 -2.63 1.31 16.05
CA VAL A 37 -1.44 0.76 16.71
C VAL A 37 -1.06 1.59 17.93
N ASP A 38 -1.06 2.92 17.83
CA ASP A 38 -0.76 3.83 18.95
C ASP A 38 -1.71 3.62 20.13
N VAL A 39 -3.01 3.54 19.84
CA VAL A 39 -4.05 3.30 20.86
C VAL A 39 -3.80 1.95 21.54
N GLN A 40 -3.51 0.91 20.78
CA GLN A 40 -3.29 -0.42 21.32
C GLN A 40 -1.98 -0.54 22.09
N CYS A 41 -0.91 0.11 21.66
CA CYS A 41 0.33 0.19 22.43
C CYS A 41 0.10 0.87 23.81
N ASN A 42 -0.68 1.95 23.85
CA ASN A 42 -1.02 2.63 25.10
C ASN A 42 -1.83 1.72 26.05
N TYR A 43 -2.78 0.94 25.54
CA TYR A 43 -3.50 -0.05 26.35
C TYR A 43 -2.57 -1.15 26.87
N LEU A 44 -1.65 -1.63 26.03
CA LEU A 44 -0.69 -2.67 26.42
C LEU A 44 0.18 -2.23 27.60
N TYR A 45 0.71 -1.01 27.58
CA TYR A 45 1.54 -0.47 28.67
C TYR A 45 0.79 -0.33 30.00
N ASN A 46 -0.52 -0.14 29.96
CA ASN A 46 -1.35 0.01 31.16
C ASN A 46 -1.94 -1.32 31.64
N THR A 47 -1.61 -2.44 30.99
CA THR A 47 -2.12 -3.77 31.34
C THR A 47 -1.01 -4.59 31.99
N PRO A 48 -1.19 -5.06 33.24
CA PRO A 48 -0.22 -5.95 33.88
C PRO A 48 -0.24 -7.31 33.18
N LEU A 49 0.87 -7.67 32.56
CA LEU A 49 1.08 -8.96 31.94
C LEU A 49 2.30 -9.63 32.57
N GLU A 50 2.12 -10.84 33.08
CA GLU A 50 3.18 -11.62 33.76
C GLU A 50 3.55 -12.88 32.96
N THR A 51 2.57 -13.44 32.21
CA THR A 51 2.73 -14.70 31.49
C THR A 51 2.29 -14.58 30.04
N ASP A 52 2.72 -15.54 29.21
CA ASP A 52 2.22 -15.68 27.82
C ASP A 52 0.71 -15.93 27.79
N THR A 53 0.17 -16.62 28.80
CA THR A 53 -1.28 -16.84 28.94
C THR A 53 -2.02 -15.52 29.18
N ASP A 54 -1.44 -14.59 29.93
CA ASP A 54 -2.02 -13.26 30.14
C ASP A 54 -1.99 -12.47 28.84
N LEU A 55 -0.90 -12.57 28.07
CA LEU A 55 -0.82 -11.96 26.73
C LEU A 55 -1.93 -12.48 25.82
N TYR A 56 -2.10 -13.79 25.68
CA TYR A 56 -3.17 -14.35 24.85
C TYR A 56 -4.57 -13.92 25.28
N ARG A 57 -4.84 -13.90 26.59
CA ARG A 57 -6.10 -13.43 27.14
C ARG A 57 -6.33 -11.94 26.83
N TYR A 58 -5.28 -11.14 26.94
CA TYR A 58 -5.30 -9.72 26.61
C TYR A 58 -5.61 -9.50 25.14
N LEU A 59 -4.85 -10.13 24.23
CA LEU A 59 -5.04 -10.01 22.78
C LEU A 59 -6.46 -10.42 22.37
N LYS A 60 -6.95 -11.55 22.89
CA LYS A 60 -8.31 -12.03 22.60
C LYS A 60 -9.38 -11.05 23.07
N LYS A 61 -9.29 -10.59 24.32
CA LYS A 61 -10.25 -9.61 24.88
C LYS A 61 -10.27 -8.32 24.08
N LEU A 62 -9.11 -7.85 23.66
CA LEU A 62 -8.98 -6.62 22.91
C LEU A 62 -9.56 -6.76 21.49
N SER A 63 -9.29 -7.88 20.83
CA SER A 63 -9.85 -8.22 19.52
C SER A 63 -11.39 -8.27 19.56
N GLU A 64 -11.97 -8.86 20.61
CA GLU A 64 -13.42 -8.92 20.81
C GLU A 64 -14.03 -7.53 21.04
N LEU A 65 -13.40 -6.70 21.87
CA LEU A 65 -13.89 -5.34 22.19
C LEU A 65 -13.86 -4.40 21.00
N SER A 66 -12.90 -4.57 20.11
CA SER A 66 -12.68 -3.70 18.94
C SER A 66 -13.33 -4.23 17.66
N ASN A 67 -14.05 -5.35 17.73
CA ASN A 67 -14.63 -6.06 16.56
C ASN A 67 -13.61 -6.34 15.45
N TYR A 68 -12.37 -6.64 15.83
CA TYR A 68 -11.29 -6.86 14.87
C TYR A 68 -11.52 -8.09 14.01
N HIS A 69 -12.21 -9.09 14.53
CA HIS A 69 -12.59 -10.27 13.77
C HIS A 69 -13.43 -9.92 12.54
N GLU A 70 -14.42 -9.03 12.69
CA GLU A 70 -15.25 -8.56 11.57
C GLU A 70 -14.46 -7.73 10.57
N LYS A 71 -13.47 -6.99 11.05
CA LYS A 71 -12.55 -6.17 10.24
C LYS A 71 -11.39 -6.98 9.65
N GLN A 72 -11.31 -8.29 9.93
CA GLN A 72 -10.17 -9.16 9.59
C GLN A 72 -8.80 -8.56 9.98
N ILE A 73 -8.78 -7.83 11.07
CA ILE A 73 -7.58 -7.33 11.73
C ILE A 73 -7.17 -8.35 12.78
N GLU A 74 -5.90 -8.65 12.88
CA GLU A 74 -5.30 -9.53 13.87
C GLU A 74 -4.29 -8.73 14.70
N LEU A 75 -4.37 -8.83 16.01
CA LEU A 75 -3.37 -8.24 16.90
C LEU A 75 -2.12 -9.11 16.91
N ILE A 76 -0.96 -8.47 16.85
CA ILE A 76 0.31 -9.15 16.79
C ILE A 76 1.30 -8.55 17.80
N ALA A 77 1.88 -9.38 18.65
CA ALA A 77 3.02 -9.04 19.49
C ALA A 77 4.25 -9.82 18.99
N VAL A 78 5.42 -9.20 19.02
CA VAL A 78 6.65 -9.83 18.52
C VAL A 78 7.75 -9.71 19.58
N ASP A 79 8.42 -10.84 19.87
CA ASP A 79 9.51 -10.89 20.83
C ASP A 79 10.87 -10.50 20.20
N ALA A 80 11.88 -10.42 21.05
CA ALA A 80 13.24 -10.09 20.68
C ALA A 80 13.89 -11.14 19.74
N ALA A 81 13.35 -12.36 19.70
CA ALA A 81 13.80 -13.42 18.80
C ALA A 81 13.03 -13.46 17.47
N GLY A 82 12.07 -12.52 17.28
CA GLY A 82 11.24 -12.46 16.07
C GLY A 82 10.09 -13.43 16.05
N ARG A 83 9.77 -14.03 17.17
CA ARG A 83 8.58 -14.86 17.29
C ARG A 83 7.36 -13.97 17.49
N TYR A 84 6.33 -14.23 16.71
CA TYR A 84 5.05 -13.54 16.86
C TYR A 84 4.04 -14.33 17.69
N TYR A 85 3.11 -13.60 18.31
CA TYR A 85 2.00 -14.08 19.14
C TYR A 85 0.73 -13.37 18.72
N THR A 86 -0.35 -14.12 18.52
CA THR A 86 -1.66 -13.56 18.11
C THR A 86 -2.77 -13.99 19.04
N GLU A 87 -3.94 -13.36 18.96
CA GLU A 87 -5.11 -13.68 19.76
C GLU A 87 -5.65 -15.12 19.57
N TYR A 88 -5.29 -15.75 18.48
CA TYR A 88 -5.66 -17.15 18.20
C TYR A 88 -4.68 -18.17 18.80
N GLY A 89 -3.71 -17.72 19.57
CA GLY A 89 -2.66 -18.58 20.10
C GLY A 89 -1.69 -19.07 19.05
N ARG A 90 -1.71 -18.51 17.84
CA ARG A 90 -0.73 -18.83 16.79
C ARG A 90 0.60 -18.18 17.13
N THR A 91 1.65 -18.97 16.96
CA THR A 91 3.04 -18.49 17.10
C THR A 91 3.85 -18.97 15.92
N GLY A 92 4.85 -18.19 15.54
CA GLY A 92 5.79 -18.54 14.47
C GLY A 92 6.93 -17.54 14.44
N LEU A 93 7.79 -17.65 13.42
CA LEU A 93 8.83 -16.67 13.18
C LEU A 93 8.41 -15.77 12.03
N LEU A 94 8.50 -14.47 12.23
CA LEU A 94 8.41 -13.52 11.13
C LEU A 94 9.66 -13.66 10.28
N ARG A 95 9.51 -14.13 9.05
CA ARG A 95 10.64 -14.34 8.13
C ARG A 95 11.31 -13.01 7.73
N GLU A 96 10.56 -11.94 7.89
CA GLU A 96 10.94 -10.57 7.57
C GLU A 96 11.76 -9.89 8.69
N MET A 97 12.04 -10.60 9.79
CA MET A 97 12.75 -10.06 10.97
C MET A 97 14.14 -9.50 10.69
N ASN A 98 14.80 -9.92 9.63
CA ASN A 98 16.09 -9.32 9.24
C ASN A 98 15.98 -7.82 8.95
N TYR A 99 14.77 -7.33 8.72
CA TYR A 99 14.47 -5.90 8.57
C TYR A 99 14.24 -5.20 9.91
N LEU A 100 13.86 -5.94 10.96
CA LEU A 100 13.47 -5.36 12.25
C LEU A 100 14.67 -5.07 13.17
N GLU A 101 15.82 -5.74 13.00
CA GLU A 101 17.00 -5.48 13.82
C GLU A 101 17.56 -4.05 13.65
N ASN A 102 17.37 -3.45 12.48
CA ASN A 102 17.76 -2.07 12.15
C ASN A 102 16.55 -1.22 11.75
N ALA A 103 15.34 -1.64 12.11
CA ALA A 103 14.12 -0.98 11.71
C ALA A 103 13.95 0.36 12.44
N PRO A 104 13.33 1.34 11.78
CA PRO A 104 12.82 2.53 12.45
C PRO A 104 11.80 2.13 13.51
N GLN A 105 11.43 3.07 14.37
CA GLN A 105 10.44 2.87 15.44
C GLN A 105 9.14 2.24 14.92
N ARG A 106 8.73 2.56 13.69
CA ARG A 106 7.56 2.04 13.00
C ARG A 106 7.97 1.32 11.72
N VAL A 107 7.38 0.15 11.51
CA VAL A 107 7.61 -0.69 10.34
C VAL A 107 6.28 -1.19 9.79
N SER A 108 6.10 -1.03 8.50
CA SER A 108 5.01 -1.66 7.76
C SER A 108 5.52 -2.50 6.59
N TYR A 109 4.95 -3.66 6.40
CA TYR A 109 5.32 -4.57 5.31
C TYR A 109 4.20 -5.56 4.98
N VAL A 110 4.29 -6.22 3.83
CA VAL A 110 3.38 -7.30 3.47
C VAL A 110 4.02 -8.63 3.87
N SER A 111 3.34 -9.38 4.73
CA SER A 111 3.77 -10.71 5.18
C SER A 111 2.92 -11.81 4.56
N ASN A 112 3.60 -12.85 4.08
CA ASN A 112 3.00 -14.11 3.65
C ASN A 112 3.26 -15.23 4.68
N SER A 113 3.84 -14.90 5.83
CA SER A 113 4.23 -15.88 6.84
C SER A 113 3.22 -16.04 7.97
N LEU A 114 2.29 -15.10 8.14
CA LEU A 114 1.30 -15.10 9.22
C LEU A 114 0.13 -16.06 8.96
N THR A 115 -0.29 -16.19 7.71
CA THR A 115 -1.36 -17.12 7.30
C THR A 115 -0.96 -17.85 6.02
N VAL A 116 -1.54 -19.04 5.80
CA VAL A 116 -1.27 -19.84 4.61
C VAL A 116 -2.07 -19.32 3.41
N ASP A 117 -3.24 -18.75 3.67
CA ASP A 117 -4.26 -18.50 2.64
C ASP A 117 -4.38 -17.02 2.24
N ASP A 118 -3.72 -16.09 2.96
CA ASP A 118 -3.86 -14.66 2.69
C ASP A 118 -2.62 -13.87 3.09
N SER A 119 -2.17 -12.99 2.22
CA SER A 119 -1.14 -12.02 2.55
C SER A 119 -1.68 -11.01 3.54
N ARG A 120 -0.88 -10.63 4.53
CA ARG A 120 -1.23 -9.64 5.55
C ARG A 120 -0.38 -8.39 5.41
N MET A 121 -1.02 -7.26 5.49
CA MET A 121 -0.35 -5.99 5.73
C MET A 121 -0.11 -5.84 7.22
N VAL A 122 1.14 -5.71 7.62
CA VAL A 122 1.58 -5.68 9.01
C VAL A 122 2.07 -4.28 9.36
N PHE A 123 1.59 -3.76 10.47
CA PHE A 123 2.03 -2.50 11.07
C PHE A 123 2.55 -2.80 12.47
N LEU A 124 3.84 -2.59 12.69
CA LEU A 124 4.51 -2.84 13.97
C LEU A 124 5.17 -1.59 14.50
N GLU A 125 4.91 -1.27 15.76
CA GLU A 125 5.63 -0.26 16.51
C GLU A 125 6.56 -0.91 17.52
N GLN A 126 7.79 -0.40 17.61
CA GLN A 126 8.74 -0.81 18.62
C GLN A 126 8.28 -0.28 19.98
N LEU A 127 8.12 -1.19 20.95
CA LEU A 127 7.76 -0.82 22.32
C LEU A 127 8.87 0.03 22.94
N SER A 128 8.52 1.21 23.42
CA SER A 128 9.44 2.12 24.11
C SER A 128 10.04 1.48 25.38
N THR A 129 9.27 0.62 26.04
CA THR A 129 9.72 -0.23 27.15
C THR A 129 9.38 -1.67 26.81
N PRO A 130 10.37 -2.56 26.62
CA PRO A 130 10.13 -3.97 26.40
C PRO A 130 9.35 -4.60 27.55
N ILE A 131 8.44 -5.52 27.27
CA ILE A 131 7.61 -6.22 28.25
C ILE A 131 8.12 -7.64 28.37
N THR A 132 8.52 -8.04 29.58
CA THR A 132 9.03 -9.36 29.86
C THR A 132 7.94 -10.24 30.49
N LEU A 133 7.75 -11.44 29.94
CA LEU A 133 6.72 -12.41 30.32
C LEU A 133 7.35 -13.77 30.59
N GLN A 134 6.73 -14.56 31.47
CA GLN A 134 7.08 -15.96 31.68
C GLN A 134 6.28 -16.88 30.76
N SER A 135 6.96 -17.79 30.06
CA SER A 135 6.35 -18.83 29.23
C SER A 135 6.90 -20.20 29.68
N GLY A 136 6.21 -20.81 30.66
CA GLY A 136 6.73 -21.98 31.33
C GLY A 136 8.01 -21.66 32.11
N GLU A 137 9.11 -22.35 31.82
CA GLU A 137 10.44 -22.10 32.40
C GLU A 137 11.26 -21.03 31.66
N LYS A 138 10.72 -20.48 30.55
CA LYS A 138 11.42 -19.52 29.70
C LYS A 138 10.86 -18.11 29.89
N GLU A 139 11.74 -17.15 29.75
CA GLU A 139 11.42 -15.74 29.70
C GLU A 139 11.35 -15.27 28.25
N ILE A 140 10.31 -14.54 27.88
CA ILE A 140 10.16 -13.90 26.57
C ILE A 140 10.08 -12.40 26.75
N THR A 141 10.71 -11.64 25.87
CA THR A 141 10.70 -10.18 25.91
C THR A 141 10.06 -9.64 24.63
N LEU A 142 8.87 -9.09 24.78
CA LEU A 142 8.18 -8.42 23.67
C LEU A 142 8.89 -7.12 23.32
N ARG A 143 9.13 -6.92 22.04
CA ARG A 143 9.79 -5.72 21.48
C ARG A 143 8.93 -4.91 20.57
N TYR A 144 8.00 -5.54 19.88
CA TYR A 144 7.10 -4.89 18.94
C TYR A 144 5.67 -5.30 19.21
N PHE A 145 4.77 -4.37 18.94
CA PHE A 145 3.33 -4.60 19.00
C PHE A 145 2.65 -3.91 17.82
N GLY A 146 1.55 -4.47 17.34
CA GLY A 146 0.83 -3.88 16.25
C GLY A 146 -0.33 -4.74 15.74
N ILE A 147 -0.65 -4.52 14.49
CA ILE A 147 -1.79 -5.16 13.81
C ILE A 147 -1.36 -5.78 12.49
N ALA A 148 -2.10 -6.80 12.07
CA ALA A 148 -1.98 -7.40 10.75
C ALA A 148 -3.37 -7.47 10.12
N GLN A 149 -3.54 -6.85 8.97
CA GLN A 149 -4.81 -6.83 8.23
C GLN A 149 -4.74 -7.65 6.95
N SER A 150 -5.84 -8.33 6.60
CA SER A 150 -6.00 -9.06 5.36
C SER A 150 -5.81 -8.16 4.14
N MET A 151 -4.92 -8.55 3.22
CA MET A 151 -4.76 -7.84 1.96
C MET A 151 -5.99 -7.96 1.06
N THR A 152 -6.74 -9.06 1.18
CA THR A 152 -8.00 -9.25 0.45
C THR A 152 -9.03 -8.18 0.83
N GLN A 153 -9.13 -7.81 2.12
CA GLN A 153 -10.01 -6.71 2.54
C GLN A 153 -9.48 -5.34 2.13
N LEU A 154 -8.16 -5.15 2.21
CA LEU A 154 -7.56 -3.89 1.80
C LEU A 154 -7.64 -3.68 0.28
N ASN A 155 -7.83 -4.75 -0.49
CA ASN A 155 -7.91 -4.68 -1.94
C ASN A 155 -8.93 -3.66 -2.45
N ASP A 156 -10.08 -3.54 -1.78
CA ASP A 156 -11.12 -2.58 -2.17
C ASP A 156 -10.65 -1.12 -2.05
N TYR A 157 -9.74 -0.82 -1.11
CA TYR A 157 -9.14 0.51 -0.98
C TYR A 157 -8.06 0.79 -2.01
N PHE A 158 -7.35 -0.26 -2.47
CA PHE A 158 -6.33 -0.16 -3.51
C PHE A 158 -6.93 -0.21 -4.92
N ARG A 159 -8.17 -0.67 -5.04
CA ARG A 159 -8.85 -0.79 -6.33
C ARG A 159 -9.23 0.59 -6.86
N CYS A 160 -8.94 0.83 -8.13
CA CYS A 160 -9.34 2.03 -8.82
C CYS A 160 -10.34 1.67 -9.92
N ASP A 161 -11.59 2.11 -9.78
CA ASP A 161 -12.65 1.85 -10.76
C ASP A 161 -12.61 2.81 -11.96
N ALA A 162 -11.65 3.77 -11.96
CA ALA A 162 -11.43 4.64 -13.09
C ALA A 162 -10.99 3.85 -14.34
N TYR A 163 -11.17 4.45 -15.50
CA TYR A 163 -10.78 3.87 -16.78
C TYR A 163 -11.40 2.50 -17.08
N GLU A 164 -12.64 2.31 -16.64
CA GLU A 164 -13.43 1.08 -16.89
C GLU A 164 -12.74 -0.18 -16.36
N ASN A 165 -12.02 -0.06 -15.23
CA ASN A 165 -11.18 -1.10 -14.61
C ASN A 165 -10.00 -1.60 -15.49
N ASN A 166 -9.66 -0.89 -16.57
CA ASN A 166 -8.50 -1.19 -17.40
C ASN A 166 -7.24 -0.49 -16.87
N ASN A 167 -6.95 -0.72 -15.61
CA ASN A 167 -5.77 -0.20 -14.93
C ASN A 167 -5.17 -1.27 -14.01
N SER A 168 -3.97 -1.05 -13.56
CA SER A 168 -3.35 -1.86 -12.50
C SER A 168 -2.80 -0.97 -11.41
N VAL A 169 -3.00 -1.39 -10.17
CA VAL A 169 -2.43 -0.76 -8.98
C VAL A 169 -1.51 -1.75 -8.30
N TYR A 170 -0.24 -1.42 -8.19
CA TYR A 170 0.77 -2.24 -7.52
C TYR A 170 1.26 -1.53 -6.27
N VAL A 171 1.40 -2.29 -5.19
CA VAL A 171 2.20 -1.88 -4.03
C VAL A 171 3.60 -2.46 -4.22
N LEU A 172 4.61 -1.62 -4.19
CA LEU A 172 6.00 -1.97 -4.45
C LEU A 172 6.84 -1.70 -3.22
N ASP A 173 7.90 -2.50 -3.03
CA ASP A 173 8.97 -2.15 -2.11
C ASP A 173 9.85 -1.00 -2.68
N ASN A 174 10.82 -0.55 -1.91
CA ASN A 174 11.75 0.53 -2.32
C ASN A 174 12.60 0.17 -3.56
N ASN A 175 12.71 -1.11 -3.89
CA ASN A 175 13.46 -1.61 -5.05
C ASN A 175 12.56 -1.87 -6.26
N GLY A 176 11.25 -1.66 -6.14
CA GLY A 176 10.26 -1.84 -7.19
C GLY A 176 9.74 -3.26 -7.34
N PHE A 177 10.00 -4.16 -6.38
CA PHE A 177 9.39 -5.48 -6.37
C PHE A 177 7.92 -5.38 -5.95
N LYS A 178 7.07 -6.12 -6.65
CA LYS A 178 5.64 -6.21 -6.33
C LYS A 178 5.46 -6.93 -4.99
N LEU A 179 4.89 -6.22 -4.03
CA LEU A 179 4.41 -6.78 -2.77
C LEU A 179 2.96 -7.23 -2.91
N PHE A 180 2.18 -6.46 -3.68
CA PHE A 180 0.77 -6.71 -3.89
C PHE A 180 0.29 -6.12 -5.23
N ASN A 181 -0.73 -6.75 -5.82
CA ASN A 181 -1.46 -6.25 -6.99
C ASN A 181 -2.95 -6.17 -6.62
N ALA A 182 -3.52 -4.98 -6.67
CA ALA A 182 -4.90 -4.74 -6.25
C ALA A 182 -5.96 -5.14 -7.29
N ASN A 183 -5.58 -5.23 -8.56
CA ASN A 183 -6.49 -5.53 -9.64
C ASN A 183 -6.24 -6.94 -10.18
N ASP A 184 -7.29 -7.61 -10.65
CA ASP A 184 -7.20 -8.91 -11.31
C ASP A 184 -6.41 -8.83 -12.63
N THR A 185 -6.34 -7.64 -13.24
CA THR A 185 -5.62 -7.40 -14.48
C THR A 185 -4.17 -7.09 -14.20
N GLU A 186 -3.27 -7.94 -14.65
CA GLU A 186 -1.83 -7.70 -14.58
C GLU A 186 -1.33 -7.10 -15.90
N LEU A 187 -1.24 -5.76 -15.96
CA LEU A 187 -0.76 -5.04 -17.14
C LEU A 187 0.75 -5.22 -17.35
N LEU A 188 1.53 -5.32 -16.28
CA LEU A 188 2.96 -5.55 -16.35
C LEU A 188 3.31 -6.96 -15.87
N LYS A 189 3.88 -7.76 -16.76
CA LYS A 189 4.43 -9.08 -16.41
C LYS A 189 5.77 -8.91 -15.68
N GLY A 190 6.05 -9.84 -14.75
CA GLY A 190 7.30 -9.85 -13.98
C GLY A 190 7.15 -9.30 -12.57
N HIS A 191 8.13 -9.65 -11.72
CA HIS A 191 8.08 -9.38 -10.27
C HIS A 191 8.57 -7.98 -9.90
N ASN A 192 9.31 -7.29 -10.78
CA ASN A 192 9.88 -5.98 -10.48
C ASN A 192 9.41 -4.95 -11.52
N VAL A 193 8.54 -4.05 -11.07
CA VAL A 193 7.93 -2.99 -11.89
C VAL A 193 8.99 -1.99 -12.37
N TYR A 194 9.97 -1.65 -11.54
CA TYR A 194 11.02 -0.70 -11.95
C TYR A 194 11.90 -1.26 -13.08
N THR A 195 12.16 -2.57 -13.07
CA THR A 195 12.87 -3.22 -14.17
C THR A 195 12.05 -3.13 -15.45
N VAL A 196 10.75 -3.40 -15.41
CA VAL A 196 9.88 -3.30 -16.58
C VAL A 196 9.83 -1.87 -17.09
N LEU A 197 9.59 -0.89 -16.20
CA LEU A 197 9.57 0.54 -16.55
C LEU A 197 10.91 0.99 -17.18
N SER A 198 12.05 0.47 -16.70
CA SER A 198 13.36 0.83 -17.27
C SER A 198 13.62 0.29 -18.68
N GLN A 199 12.89 -0.75 -19.08
CA GLN A 199 12.97 -1.37 -20.40
C GLN A 199 11.97 -0.79 -21.41
N MET A 200 11.03 0.04 -20.97
CA MET A 200 10.05 0.71 -21.84
C MET A 200 10.72 1.77 -22.72
N SER A 201 10.12 2.02 -23.86
CA SER A 201 10.50 3.14 -24.75
C SER A 201 9.77 4.40 -24.31
N TYR A 202 10.54 5.43 -23.96
CA TYR A 202 10.00 6.69 -23.46
C TYR A 202 9.78 7.70 -24.58
N LEU A 203 8.70 8.45 -24.48
CA LEU A 203 8.35 9.53 -25.38
C LEU A 203 8.73 10.89 -24.76
N HIS A 204 8.74 11.94 -25.56
CA HIS A 204 8.95 13.33 -25.10
C HIS A 204 10.26 13.60 -24.35
N GLY A 205 11.33 12.82 -24.63
CA GLY A 205 12.65 13.03 -24.02
C GLY A 205 12.73 12.63 -22.54
N SER A 206 11.76 11.86 -22.04
CA SER A 206 11.74 11.30 -20.70
C SER A 206 12.54 9.99 -20.63
N SER A 207 12.73 9.47 -19.44
CA SER A 207 13.28 8.14 -19.17
C SER A 207 12.86 7.68 -17.77
N PHE A 208 12.98 6.38 -17.48
CA PHE A 208 12.71 5.90 -16.13
C PHE A 208 13.68 6.50 -15.10
N ALA A 209 14.92 6.79 -15.47
CA ALA A 209 15.88 7.45 -14.57
C ALA A 209 15.39 8.84 -14.14
N VAL A 210 14.87 9.65 -15.08
CA VAL A 210 14.26 10.96 -14.80
C VAL A 210 13.01 10.81 -13.93
N ALA A 211 12.17 9.82 -14.21
CA ALA A 211 10.99 9.52 -13.41
C ALA A 211 11.35 9.15 -11.97
N LYS A 212 12.35 8.30 -11.79
CA LYS A 212 12.85 7.88 -10.47
C LYS A 212 13.47 9.03 -9.68
N GLU A 213 14.23 9.90 -10.34
CA GLU A 213 14.79 11.12 -9.72
C GLU A 213 13.66 12.05 -9.24
N ARG A 214 12.63 12.25 -10.08
CA ARG A 214 11.45 13.05 -9.71
C ARG A 214 10.74 12.43 -8.50
N LEU A 215 10.48 11.11 -8.52
CA LEU A 215 9.88 10.39 -7.40
C LEU A 215 10.66 10.61 -6.10
N ALA A 216 11.98 10.47 -6.14
CA ALA A 216 12.82 10.67 -4.97
C ALA A 216 12.82 12.13 -4.43
N ARG A 217 12.61 13.11 -5.31
CA ARG A 217 12.64 14.53 -4.95
C ARG A 217 11.28 15.06 -4.48
N THR A 218 10.19 14.61 -5.09
CA THR A 218 8.84 15.16 -4.89
C THR A 218 7.85 14.17 -4.29
N GLY A 219 8.26 12.91 -4.03
CA GLY A 219 7.39 11.86 -3.54
C GLY A 219 6.41 11.30 -4.58
N SER A 220 6.33 11.91 -5.77
CA SER A 220 5.43 11.46 -6.84
C SER A 220 6.02 11.68 -8.23
N CYS A 221 5.56 10.89 -9.20
CA CYS A 221 5.96 11.01 -10.58
C CYS A 221 4.84 10.54 -11.50
N TYR A 222 4.60 11.29 -12.58
CA TYR A 222 3.66 10.97 -13.65
C TYR A 222 4.40 10.97 -14.98
N SER A 223 4.19 9.95 -15.81
CA SER A 223 4.86 9.84 -17.10
C SER A 223 4.11 8.87 -18.03
N ASN A 224 4.58 8.72 -19.25
CA ASN A 224 4.14 7.69 -20.18
C ASN A 224 5.33 6.97 -20.82
N ALA A 225 5.11 5.74 -21.20
CA ALA A 225 6.10 4.92 -21.90
C ALA A 225 5.40 3.83 -22.73
N VAL A 226 6.12 3.26 -23.68
CA VAL A 226 5.62 2.22 -24.58
C VAL A 226 6.28 0.89 -24.25
N LEU A 227 5.45 -0.15 -24.04
CA LEU A 227 5.87 -1.54 -23.87
C LEU A 227 5.16 -2.40 -24.93
N ASP A 228 5.92 -3.16 -25.72
CA ASP A 228 5.40 -4.08 -26.73
C ASP A 228 4.39 -3.41 -27.72
N GLY A 229 4.62 -2.15 -28.04
CA GLY A 229 3.78 -1.37 -28.95
C GLY A 229 2.53 -0.74 -28.28
N THR A 230 2.27 -1.00 -27.03
CA THR A 230 1.19 -0.38 -26.25
C THR A 230 1.74 0.78 -25.41
N GLU A 231 1.17 1.96 -25.56
CA GLU A 231 1.48 3.12 -24.73
C GLU A 231 0.73 3.02 -23.40
N TYR A 232 1.46 3.22 -22.30
CA TYR A 232 0.93 3.29 -20.93
C TYR A 232 1.21 4.65 -20.33
N TYR A 233 0.23 5.20 -19.65
CA TYR A 233 0.43 6.24 -18.65
C TYR A 233 0.63 5.59 -17.30
N TYR A 234 1.56 6.11 -16.50
CA TYR A 234 1.79 5.61 -15.16
C TYR A 234 2.04 6.72 -14.15
N ALA A 235 1.64 6.45 -12.91
CA ALA A 235 1.93 7.27 -11.74
C ALA A 235 2.69 6.43 -10.72
N LEU A 236 3.68 7.04 -10.06
CA LEU A 236 4.38 6.48 -8.91
C LEU A 236 4.21 7.46 -7.75
N LYS A 237 3.90 6.95 -6.55
CA LYS A 237 3.79 7.75 -5.32
C LYS A 237 4.49 7.02 -4.19
N GLN A 238 5.44 7.68 -3.53
CA GLN A 238 5.99 7.21 -2.27
C GLN A 238 4.99 7.45 -1.14
N MET A 239 4.77 6.42 -0.32
CA MET A 239 3.95 6.50 0.88
C MET A 239 4.86 6.87 2.05
N GLU A 240 4.68 8.06 2.62
CA GLU A 240 5.59 8.60 3.64
C GLU A 240 5.60 7.76 4.93
N ASN A 241 4.42 7.27 5.34
CA ASN A 241 4.23 6.48 6.56
C ASN A 241 4.39 4.96 6.34
N ALA A 242 4.79 4.55 5.14
CA ALA A 242 5.07 3.17 4.78
C ALA A 242 6.31 3.14 3.86
N GLN A 243 7.12 2.09 3.97
CA GLN A 243 8.29 1.96 3.09
C GLN A 243 7.89 1.38 1.73
N TRP A 244 6.86 1.95 1.10
CA TRP A 244 6.28 1.48 -0.15
C TRP A 244 6.20 2.58 -1.20
N THR A 245 6.13 2.12 -2.45
CA THR A 245 5.74 2.96 -3.58
C THR A 245 4.47 2.37 -4.18
N LEU A 246 3.45 3.20 -4.35
CA LEU A 246 2.29 2.84 -5.15
C LEU A 246 2.60 3.11 -6.61
N ALA A 247 2.27 2.16 -7.48
CA ALA A 247 2.38 2.31 -8.92
C ALA A 247 1.01 2.08 -9.55
N PHE A 248 0.51 3.10 -10.24
CA PHE A 248 -0.71 3.05 -11.02
C PHE A 248 -0.36 3.06 -12.51
N LEU A 249 -0.97 2.16 -13.28
CA LEU A 249 -0.78 2.09 -14.73
C LEU A 249 -2.11 1.99 -15.45
N VAL A 250 -2.19 2.63 -16.61
CA VAL A 250 -3.36 2.58 -17.49
C VAL A 250 -2.93 2.65 -18.94
N PRO A 251 -3.46 1.81 -19.87
CA PRO A 251 -3.20 1.96 -21.29
C PRO A 251 -3.75 3.29 -21.82
N ALA A 252 -3.01 3.92 -22.71
CA ALA A 252 -3.32 5.25 -23.24
C ALA A 252 -4.69 5.35 -23.92
N GLU A 253 -5.17 4.26 -24.50
CA GLU A 253 -6.48 4.21 -25.16
C GLU A 253 -7.62 4.49 -24.17
N TYR A 254 -7.55 4.00 -22.93
CA TYR A 254 -8.59 4.23 -21.92
C TYR A 254 -8.54 5.65 -21.33
N VAL A 255 -7.35 6.24 -21.24
CA VAL A 255 -7.21 7.66 -20.87
C VAL A 255 -7.85 8.55 -21.93
N ALA A 256 -7.68 8.21 -23.22
CA ALA A 256 -8.25 8.95 -24.33
C ALA A 256 -9.80 8.93 -24.36
N VAL A 257 -10.40 7.78 -24.01
CA VAL A 257 -11.88 7.64 -24.01
C VAL A 257 -12.51 8.56 -22.98
N ASN A 258 -11.94 8.67 -21.78
CA ASN A 258 -12.46 9.58 -20.77
C ASN A 258 -12.38 11.04 -21.19
N THR A 259 -11.27 11.45 -21.80
CA THR A 259 -11.12 12.80 -22.37
C THR A 259 -12.17 13.06 -23.45
N GLN A 260 -12.42 12.12 -24.36
CA GLN A 260 -13.40 12.28 -25.42
C GLN A 260 -14.85 12.35 -24.88
N LYS A 261 -15.18 11.57 -23.85
CA LYS A 261 -16.50 11.64 -23.18
C LYS A 261 -16.71 13.04 -22.57
N LEU A 262 -15.69 13.60 -21.91
CA LEU A 262 -15.74 14.93 -21.30
C LEU A 262 -15.88 16.03 -22.35
N VAL A 263 -15.09 15.96 -23.43
CA VAL A 263 -15.20 16.89 -24.57
C VAL A 263 -16.58 16.85 -25.20
N ASN A 264 -17.14 15.65 -25.40
CA ASN A 264 -18.49 15.51 -25.97
C ASN A 264 -19.57 16.08 -25.04
N ILE A 265 -19.46 15.93 -23.71
CA ILE A 265 -20.37 16.54 -22.73
C ILE A 265 -20.27 18.07 -22.80
N VAL A 266 -19.07 18.62 -22.77
CA VAL A 266 -18.82 20.07 -22.85
C VAL A 266 -19.37 20.63 -24.17
N MET A 267 -19.13 19.96 -25.29
CA MET A 267 -19.68 20.36 -26.59
C MET A 267 -21.21 20.32 -26.63
N ALA A 268 -21.81 19.27 -26.03
CA ALA A 268 -23.27 19.17 -25.93
C ALA A 268 -23.87 20.32 -25.09
N VAL A 269 -23.20 20.68 -24.00
CA VAL A 269 -23.60 21.82 -23.15
C VAL A 269 -23.47 23.14 -23.90
N ILE A 270 -22.36 23.38 -24.60
CA ILE A 270 -22.14 24.60 -25.40
C ILE A 270 -23.19 24.72 -26.50
N VAL A 271 -23.46 23.63 -27.23
CA VAL A 271 -24.48 23.62 -28.29
C VAL A 271 -25.88 23.85 -27.69
N GLY A 272 -26.18 23.26 -26.54
CA GLY A 272 -27.43 23.48 -25.80
C GLY A 272 -27.64 24.95 -25.41
N PHE A 273 -26.60 25.64 -24.96
CA PHE A 273 -26.67 27.06 -24.63
C PHE A 273 -26.74 28.00 -25.87
N ALA A 274 -26.16 27.57 -27.00
CA ALA A 274 -26.19 28.37 -28.23
C ALA A 274 -27.54 28.31 -28.98
N THR A 275 -28.43 27.38 -28.59
CA THR A 275 -29.76 27.18 -29.21
C THR A 275 -30.90 27.76 -28.37
N VAL A 276 -30.60 28.37 -27.26
CA VAL A 276 -31.54 29.18 -26.42
C VAL A 276 -31.31 30.66 -26.64
#